data_6c9a4192cb2f16389d5ed5213c0930f2
#
_entry.id   6c9a4192cb2f16389d5ed5213c0930f2
#
_cell.length_a   1.000
_cell.length_b   1.000
_cell.length_c   1.000
_cell.angle_alpha   90.00
_cell.angle_beta   90.00
_cell.angle_gamma   90.00
#
_symmetry.space_group_name_H-M   'P 1'
#
loop_
_entity.id
_entity.type
_entity.pdbx_description
1 polymer ?
#
loop_
_entity_poly.entity_id
_entity_poly.type
_entity_poly.pdbx_seq_one_letter_code
_entity_poly.pdbx_strand_id
1 'polypeptide(L)'
;MEKLQNHSGEDSVRVFRPADAEETTVCWQMAMENMSTPTALILSRQNIKNLPAGNNYTLARKGAYIVKDSESDYDVILVASGSEVASCIAGAELLKADNIKVRIVSAPSEGLFRRQSDEYQAEVLPKKAKIFGLTAGLPITLQGLVGANGTVFGLNSFGFSAPYKVLDEKLGFTAENVYKQVKDFLVR
;
A
#
# COMPACT_ATOMS: atom_id res chain seq x y z
N MET A 1 -0.63 16.12 -1.42
CA MET A 1 0.05 16.76 -0.29
C MET A 1 1.45 16.18 -0.08
N GLU A 2 1.64 14.87 -0.09
CA GLU A 2 2.95 14.21 0.10
C GLU A 2 4.06 14.61 -0.90
N LYS A 3 3.72 15.24 -2.01
CA LYS A 3 4.70 15.65 -3.04
C LYS A 3 5.23 17.07 -2.88
N LEU A 4 4.73 17.81 -1.90
CA LEU A 4 5.23 19.15 -1.61
C LEU A 4 6.38 19.05 -0.60
N GLN A 5 7.53 19.62 -0.97
CA GLN A 5 8.69 19.72 -0.09
C GLN A 5 8.85 21.17 0.37
N ASN A 6 9.37 21.36 1.57
CA ASN A 6 9.79 22.67 2.05
C ASN A 6 11.14 23.07 1.39
N HIS A 7 11.63 24.27 1.68
CA HIS A 7 12.91 24.75 1.15
C HIS A 7 14.13 23.92 1.58
N SER A 8 14.00 23.11 2.62
CA SER A 8 15.04 22.19 3.11
C SER A 8 14.96 20.80 2.47
N GLY A 9 14.05 20.58 1.53
CA GLY A 9 13.85 19.26 0.90
C GLY A 9 13.05 18.26 1.74
N GLU A 10 12.51 18.68 2.88
CA GLU A 10 11.61 17.87 3.71
C GLU A 10 10.17 17.94 3.21
N ASP A 11 9.34 16.93 3.54
CA ASP A 11 7.92 16.98 3.21
C ASP A 11 7.25 18.16 3.89
N SER A 12 6.44 18.93 3.16
CA SER A 12 5.63 20.00 3.73
C SER A 12 4.54 19.46 4.67
N VAL A 13 4.09 18.24 4.44
CA VAL A 13 3.18 17.48 5.30
C VAL A 13 3.60 16.02 5.24
N ARG A 14 3.78 15.40 6.40
CA ARG A 14 3.98 13.95 6.49
C ARG A 14 2.63 13.27 6.51
N VAL A 15 2.42 12.27 5.64
CA VAL A 15 1.14 11.57 5.54
C VAL A 15 1.34 10.09 5.86
N PHE A 16 0.48 9.57 6.75
CA PHE A 16 0.41 8.17 7.10
C PHE A 16 -0.97 7.61 6.83
N ARG A 17 -1.01 6.45 6.21
CA ARG A 17 -2.22 5.68 5.96
C ARG A 17 -2.02 4.23 6.40
N PRO A 18 -2.07 3.97 7.74
CA PRO A 18 -1.77 2.66 8.30
C PRO A 18 -2.84 1.62 7.95
N ALA A 19 -2.40 0.36 7.80
CA ALA A 19 -3.24 -0.76 7.38
C ALA A 19 -4.00 -1.43 8.54
N ASP A 20 -3.50 -1.32 9.76
CA ASP A 20 -4.12 -1.95 10.94
C ASP A 20 -3.76 -1.23 12.24
N ALA A 21 -4.10 -1.82 13.40
CA ALA A 21 -3.86 -1.24 14.71
C ALA A 21 -2.35 -1.13 15.03
N GLU A 22 -1.56 -2.11 14.65
CA GLU A 22 -0.12 -2.14 14.92
C GLU A 22 0.61 -1.07 14.09
N GLU A 23 0.34 -0.99 12.79
CA GLU A 23 0.86 0.10 11.96
C GLU A 23 0.38 1.46 12.47
N THR A 24 -0.86 1.57 12.93
CA THR A 24 -1.41 2.81 13.50
C THR A 24 -0.60 3.23 14.71
N THR A 25 -0.24 2.31 15.59
CA THR A 25 0.59 2.60 16.77
C THR A 25 1.96 3.17 16.36
N VAL A 26 2.63 2.54 15.38
CA VAL A 26 3.92 3.02 14.86
C VAL A 26 3.77 4.41 14.22
N CYS A 27 2.73 4.61 13.41
CA CYS A 27 2.47 5.90 12.78
C CYS A 27 2.20 7.02 13.81
N TRP A 28 1.48 6.72 14.90
CA TRP A 28 1.28 7.66 16.00
C TRP A 28 2.59 8.01 16.70
N GLN A 29 3.43 7.01 17.02
CA GLN A 29 4.76 7.27 17.57
C GLN A 29 5.56 8.23 16.69
N MET A 30 5.60 7.96 15.37
CA MET A 30 6.30 8.81 14.41
C MET A 30 5.70 10.21 14.31
N ALA A 31 4.38 10.34 14.44
CA ALA A 31 3.72 11.64 14.46
C ALA A 31 4.10 12.46 15.69
N MET A 32 4.17 11.83 16.86
CA MET A 32 4.57 12.47 18.12
C MET A 32 6.06 12.85 18.14
N GLU A 33 6.91 12.06 17.49
CA GLU A 33 8.34 12.36 17.36
C GLU A 33 8.63 13.46 16.33
N ASN A 34 7.70 13.72 15.41
CA ASN A 34 7.88 14.70 14.34
C ASN A 34 7.57 16.11 14.82
N MET A 35 8.62 16.88 15.13
CA MET A 35 8.52 18.25 15.64
C MET A 35 8.63 19.33 14.56
N SER A 36 8.92 18.97 13.31
CA SER A 36 9.29 19.94 12.27
C SER A 36 8.19 20.20 11.24
N THR A 37 7.30 19.24 11.00
CA THR A 37 6.29 19.33 9.96
C THR A 37 4.93 18.80 10.44
N PRO A 38 3.79 19.30 9.91
CA PRO A 38 2.49 18.71 10.19
C PRO A 38 2.43 17.24 9.78
N THR A 39 1.72 16.44 10.57
CA THR A 39 1.47 15.02 10.26
C THR A 39 -0.01 14.76 10.09
N ALA A 40 -0.40 14.16 8.98
CA ALA A 40 -1.74 13.69 8.70
C ALA A 40 -1.83 12.17 8.87
N LEU A 41 -2.69 11.71 9.77
CA LEU A 41 -3.05 10.30 9.94
C LEU A 41 -4.40 10.04 9.26
N ILE A 42 -4.41 9.27 8.19
CA ILE A 42 -5.62 8.94 7.43
C ILE A 42 -6.08 7.55 7.85
N LEU A 43 -7.07 7.53 8.74
CA LEU A 43 -7.59 6.32 9.37
C LEU A 43 -8.91 5.88 8.72
N SER A 44 -9.19 4.57 8.77
CA SER A 44 -10.44 3.99 8.30
C SER A 44 -11.56 4.17 9.32
N ARG A 45 -12.79 4.27 8.84
CA ARG A 45 -14.02 4.22 9.67
C ARG A 45 -14.54 2.80 9.87
N GLN A 46 -14.10 1.86 9.02
CA GLN A 46 -14.47 0.45 9.12
C GLN A 46 -13.53 -0.32 10.07
N ASN A 47 -14.03 -1.43 10.60
CA ASN A 47 -13.20 -2.35 11.35
C ASN A 47 -12.24 -3.06 10.39
N ILE A 48 -10.94 -2.91 10.62
CA ILE A 48 -9.88 -3.56 9.86
C ILE A 48 -9.31 -4.70 10.71
N LYS A 49 -9.09 -5.85 10.08
CA LYS A 49 -8.37 -6.96 10.70
C LYS A 49 -6.89 -6.65 10.75
N ASN A 50 -6.23 -7.07 11.82
CA ASN A 50 -4.77 -7.00 11.88
C ASN A 50 -4.16 -7.81 10.74
N LEU A 51 -3.01 -7.34 10.26
CA LEU A 51 -2.19 -8.07 9.31
C LEU A 51 -1.74 -9.41 9.91
N PRO A 52 -1.30 -10.38 9.10
CA PRO A 52 -0.86 -11.66 9.60
C PRO A 52 0.19 -11.54 10.71
N ALA A 53 0.11 -12.42 11.71
CA ALA A 53 1.06 -12.45 12.82
C ALA A 53 2.51 -12.66 12.33
N GLY A 54 3.47 -12.10 13.07
CA GLY A 54 4.89 -12.21 12.75
C GLY A 54 5.45 -11.08 11.91
N ASN A 55 4.64 -10.11 11.48
CA ASN A 55 5.11 -8.92 10.80
C ASN A 55 5.99 -8.05 11.71
N ASN A 56 7.06 -7.51 11.14
CA ASN A 56 7.87 -6.53 11.82
C ASN A 56 7.31 -5.12 11.56
N TYR A 57 6.31 -4.73 12.34
CA TYR A 57 5.64 -3.43 12.20
C TYR A 57 6.56 -2.22 12.37
N THR A 58 7.72 -2.40 13.03
CA THR A 58 8.69 -1.30 13.15
C THR A 58 9.21 -0.85 11.79
N LEU A 59 9.16 -1.71 10.76
CA LEU A 59 9.51 -1.38 9.40
C LEU A 59 8.55 -0.38 8.73
N ALA A 60 7.34 -0.19 9.27
CA ALA A 60 6.43 0.88 8.84
C ALA A 60 7.08 2.27 8.97
N ARG A 61 8.06 2.43 9.89
CA ARG A 61 8.88 3.65 10.01
C ARG A 61 9.68 3.99 8.76
N LYS A 62 9.93 3.01 7.89
CA LYS A 62 10.60 3.20 6.59
C LYS A 62 9.63 3.62 5.47
N GLY A 63 8.33 3.70 5.76
CA GLY A 63 7.31 4.18 4.83
C GLY A 63 6.69 3.11 3.93
N ALA A 64 7.41 2.04 3.60
CA ALA A 64 6.88 0.82 3.00
C ALA A 64 7.74 -0.38 3.42
N TYR A 65 7.11 -1.56 3.50
CA TYR A 65 7.80 -2.80 3.90
C TYR A 65 7.03 -4.04 3.42
N ILE A 66 7.72 -5.18 3.38
CA ILE A 66 7.14 -6.46 2.98
C ILE A 66 6.32 -7.02 4.16
N VAL A 67 5.01 -7.21 3.93
CA VAL A 67 4.07 -7.81 4.89
C VAL A 67 4.04 -9.32 4.73
N LYS A 68 4.09 -9.79 3.48
CA LYS A 68 4.09 -11.21 3.14
C LYS A 68 4.93 -11.42 1.90
N ASP A 69 5.82 -12.39 1.96
CA ASP A 69 6.62 -12.79 0.80
C ASP A 69 6.27 -14.21 0.37
N SER A 70 6.59 -14.55 -0.86
CA SER A 70 6.62 -15.93 -1.30
C SER A 70 7.90 -16.60 -0.79
N GLU A 71 7.86 -17.92 -0.57
CA GLU A 71 9.05 -18.70 -0.13
C GLU A 71 10.20 -18.71 -1.15
N SER A 72 9.95 -18.23 -2.35
CA SER A 72 10.87 -18.15 -3.49
C SER A 72 10.56 -16.90 -4.31
N ASP A 73 10.98 -16.86 -5.57
CA ASP A 73 10.65 -15.79 -6.50
C ASP A 73 9.15 -15.50 -6.55
N TYR A 74 8.79 -14.26 -6.82
CA TYR A 74 7.42 -13.80 -7.00
C TYR A 74 7.15 -13.45 -8.47
N ASP A 75 5.90 -13.68 -8.92
CA ASP A 75 5.43 -13.30 -10.24
C ASP A 75 4.94 -11.85 -10.26
N VAL A 76 4.43 -11.37 -9.11
CA VAL A 76 3.89 -10.03 -8.95
C VAL A 76 4.04 -9.52 -7.51
N ILE A 77 4.23 -8.22 -7.37
CA ILE A 77 4.15 -7.51 -6.10
C ILE A 77 2.83 -6.76 -6.04
N LEU A 78 2.07 -6.92 -4.94
CA LEU A 78 0.91 -6.10 -4.63
C LEU A 78 1.30 -5.03 -3.61
N VAL A 79 1.12 -3.76 -3.95
CA VAL A 79 1.41 -2.64 -3.05
C VAL A 79 0.14 -1.86 -2.73
N ALA A 80 -0.12 -1.62 -1.46
CA ALA A 80 -1.27 -0.86 -0.99
C ALA A 80 -0.95 -0.12 0.30
N SER A 81 -1.84 0.74 0.74
CA SER A 81 -1.82 1.38 2.07
C SER A 81 -3.21 1.36 2.69
N GLY A 82 -3.31 1.44 4.01
CA GLY A 82 -4.59 1.44 4.70
C GLY A 82 -5.36 0.14 4.51
N SER A 83 -6.68 0.23 4.47
CA SER A 83 -7.59 -0.93 4.36
C SER A 83 -7.35 -1.80 3.14
N GLU A 84 -6.79 -1.25 2.07
CA GLU A 84 -6.57 -1.96 0.82
C GLU A 84 -5.47 -3.05 0.93
N VAL A 85 -4.60 -2.98 1.95
CA VAL A 85 -3.63 -4.05 2.23
C VAL A 85 -4.35 -5.37 2.53
N ALA A 86 -5.45 -5.32 3.31
CA ALA A 86 -6.25 -6.51 3.58
C ALA A 86 -6.90 -7.08 2.31
N SER A 87 -7.36 -6.22 1.38
CA SER A 87 -7.90 -6.66 0.08
C SER A 87 -6.82 -7.29 -0.80
N CYS A 88 -5.58 -6.76 -0.78
CA CYS A 88 -4.45 -7.38 -1.46
C CYS A 88 -4.11 -8.76 -0.88
N ILE A 89 -4.13 -8.92 0.45
CA ILE A 89 -3.89 -10.21 1.11
C ILE A 89 -4.95 -11.22 0.69
N ALA A 90 -6.24 -10.83 0.72
CA ALA A 90 -7.33 -11.70 0.33
C ALA A 90 -7.27 -12.08 -1.17
N GLY A 91 -6.93 -11.12 -2.05
CA GLY A 91 -6.73 -11.38 -3.47
C GLY A 91 -5.53 -12.30 -3.76
N ALA A 92 -4.46 -12.17 -2.98
CA ALA A 92 -3.29 -13.04 -3.09
C ALA A 92 -3.58 -14.50 -2.74
N GLU A 93 -4.50 -14.77 -1.79
CA GLU A 93 -4.93 -16.13 -1.50
C GLU A 93 -5.67 -16.78 -2.70
N LEU A 94 -6.43 -15.98 -3.45
CA LEU A 94 -7.07 -16.47 -4.70
C LEU A 94 -6.02 -16.72 -5.80
N LEU A 95 -5.03 -15.84 -5.95
CA LEU A 95 -3.94 -15.98 -6.91
C LEU A 95 -3.08 -17.21 -6.61
N LYS A 96 -2.88 -17.53 -5.34
CA LYS A 96 -2.15 -18.73 -4.91
C LYS A 96 -2.80 -20.03 -5.40
N ALA A 97 -4.13 -20.07 -5.50
CA ALA A 97 -4.84 -21.23 -6.05
C ALA A 97 -4.50 -21.51 -7.52
N ASP A 98 -4.09 -20.47 -8.27
CA ASP A 98 -3.59 -20.55 -9.65
C ASP A 98 -2.05 -20.68 -9.73
N ASN A 99 -1.38 -20.98 -8.62
CA ASN A 99 0.10 -21.04 -8.50
C ASN A 99 0.83 -19.73 -8.83
N ILE A 100 0.15 -18.58 -8.74
CA ILE A 100 0.76 -17.25 -8.90
C ILE A 100 1.38 -16.84 -7.56
N LYS A 101 2.68 -16.62 -7.58
CA LYS A 101 3.46 -16.24 -6.40
C LYS A 101 3.39 -14.72 -6.19
N VAL A 102 3.02 -14.31 -4.98
CA VAL A 102 2.74 -12.92 -4.68
C VAL A 102 3.58 -12.45 -3.50
N ARG A 103 4.24 -11.28 -3.67
CA ARG A 103 4.76 -10.49 -2.56
C ARG A 103 3.74 -9.40 -2.23
N ILE A 104 3.51 -9.14 -0.93
CA ILE A 104 2.61 -8.07 -0.47
C ILE A 104 3.43 -7.02 0.27
N VAL A 105 3.26 -5.78 -0.12
CA VAL A 105 3.92 -4.61 0.47
C VAL A 105 2.85 -3.68 1.04
N SER A 106 2.97 -3.33 2.33
CA SER A 106 2.28 -2.21 2.92
C SER A 106 3.11 -0.95 2.75
N ALA A 107 2.50 0.12 2.27
CA ALA A 107 3.13 1.42 2.05
C ALA A 107 2.39 2.53 2.83
N PRO A 108 2.47 2.55 4.18
CA PRO A 108 1.78 3.55 4.99
C PRO A 108 2.22 4.99 4.69
N SER A 109 3.40 5.21 4.12
CA SER A 109 3.89 6.55 3.72
C SER A 109 4.82 6.49 2.52
N GLU A 110 4.31 6.82 1.34
CA GLU A 110 5.12 6.89 0.11
C GLU A 110 6.29 7.86 0.23
N GLY A 111 6.07 9.03 0.83
CA GLY A 111 7.09 10.06 0.98
C GLY A 111 8.29 9.58 1.80
N LEU A 112 8.06 8.88 2.91
CA LEU A 112 9.14 8.30 3.71
C LEU A 112 9.87 7.18 2.99
N PHE A 113 9.15 6.32 2.27
CA PHE A 113 9.76 5.23 1.52
C PHE A 113 10.73 5.75 0.44
N ARG A 114 10.36 6.80 -0.27
CA ARG A 114 11.21 7.42 -1.29
C ARG A 114 12.50 8.04 -0.75
N ARG A 115 12.60 8.27 0.55
CA ARG A 115 13.80 8.77 1.23
C ARG A 115 14.69 7.65 1.76
N GLN A 116 14.26 6.40 1.67
CA GLN A 116 15.12 5.28 1.99
C GLN A 116 16.24 5.14 0.96
N SER A 117 17.29 4.41 1.33
CA SER A 117 18.37 4.12 0.40
C SER A 117 17.87 3.37 -0.84
N ASP A 118 18.58 3.51 -1.96
CA ASP A 118 18.22 2.82 -3.21
C ASP A 118 18.21 1.30 -3.02
N GLU A 119 19.09 0.77 -2.15
CA GLU A 119 19.17 -0.65 -1.83
C GLU A 119 17.89 -1.11 -1.14
N TYR A 120 17.40 -0.37 -0.12
CA TYR A 120 16.16 -0.72 0.57
C TYR A 120 14.95 -0.59 -0.35
N GLN A 121 14.89 0.47 -1.15
CA GLN A 121 13.81 0.62 -2.14
C GLN A 121 13.81 -0.56 -3.13
N ALA A 122 15.00 -0.98 -3.60
CA ALA A 122 15.13 -2.11 -4.52
C ALA A 122 14.83 -3.46 -3.87
N GLU A 123 15.08 -3.64 -2.58
CA GLU A 123 14.69 -4.82 -1.80
C GLU A 123 13.17 -4.97 -1.73
N VAL A 124 12.47 -3.88 -1.39
CA VAL A 124 11.00 -3.90 -1.17
C VAL A 124 10.24 -3.87 -2.49
N LEU A 125 10.60 -2.96 -3.40
CA LEU A 125 9.95 -2.71 -4.69
C LEU A 125 11.00 -2.63 -5.83
N PRO A 126 11.53 -3.77 -6.31
CA PRO A 126 12.51 -3.79 -7.39
C PRO A 126 11.95 -3.20 -8.68
N LYS A 127 12.70 -2.31 -9.34
CA LYS A 127 12.28 -1.56 -10.54
C LYS A 127 11.87 -2.45 -11.74
N LYS A 128 12.37 -3.69 -11.81
CA LYS A 128 12.07 -4.65 -12.89
C LYS A 128 10.85 -5.52 -12.59
N ALA A 129 10.35 -5.51 -11.36
CA ALA A 129 9.20 -6.33 -10.96
C ALA A 129 7.90 -5.85 -11.64
N LYS A 130 6.97 -6.77 -11.88
CA LYS A 130 5.58 -6.44 -12.16
C LYS A 130 4.92 -6.03 -10.84
N ILE A 131 4.50 -4.78 -10.72
CA ILE A 131 3.93 -4.23 -9.47
C ILE A 131 2.50 -3.77 -9.74
N PHE A 132 1.56 -4.31 -8.97
CA PHE A 132 0.15 -3.89 -8.98
C PHE A 132 -0.12 -3.06 -7.73
N GLY A 133 -0.56 -1.81 -7.91
CA GLY A 133 -0.96 -0.92 -6.84
C GLY A 133 -2.48 -0.92 -6.62
N LEU A 134 -2.91 -0.91 -5.35
CA LEU A 134 -4.32 -0.79 -4.97
C LEU A 134 -4.51 0.40 -4.04
N THR A 135 -5.39 1.34 -4.39
CA THR A 135 -5.66 2.52 -3.56
C THR A 135 -7.11 2.98 -3.68
N ALA A 136 -7.75 3.30 -2.55
CA ALA A 136 -9.04 4.00 -2.55
C ALA A 136 -8.93 5.50 -2.89
N GLY A 137 -7.73 5.98 -3.16
CA GLY A 137 -7.46 7.31 -3.69
C GLY A 137 -7.29 7.30 -5.20
N LEU A 138 -6.79 8.41 -5.73
CA LEU A 138 -6.42 8.52 -7.15
C LEU A 138 -5.23 7.60 -7.48
N PRO A 139 -5.21 6.91 -8.63
CA PRO A 139 -4.10 6.04 -9.04
C PRO A 139 -2.73 6.72 -9.00
N ILE A 140 -2.68 8.03 -9.26
CA ILE A 140 -1.45 8.83 -9.22
C ILE A 140 -0.71 8.75 -7.87
N THR A 141 -1.41 8.45 -6.77
CA THR A 141 -0.82 8.37 -5.43
C THR A 141 0.18 7.23 -5.29
N LEU A 142 -0.03 6.11 -6.02
CA LEU A 142 0.88 4.97 -6.01
C LEU A 142 1.71 4.84 -7.31
N GLN A 143 1.47 5.69 -8.30
CA GLN A 143 2.14 5.59 -9.61
C GLN A 143 3.67 5.61 -9.48
N GLY A 144 4.18 6.38 -8.53
CA GLY A 144 5.61 6.47 -8.28
C GLY A 144 6.22 5.24 -7.61
N LEU A 145 5.43 4.39 -6.98
CA LEU A 145 5.88 3.13 -6.37
C LEU A 145 5.84 1.98 -7.38
N VAL A 146 4.83 1.97 -8.25
CA VAL A 146 4.67 0.87 -9.21
C VAL A 146 5.57 1.00 -10.45
N GLY A 147 6.04 2.20 -10.74
CA GLY A 147 6.94 2.45 -11.87
C GLY A 147 6.28 2.25 -13.24
N ALA A 148 7.13 2.18 -14.29
CA ALA A 148 6.67 2.08 -15.68
C ALA A 148 6.09 0.69 -16.03
N ASN A 149 6.57 -0.36 -15.37
CA ASN A 149 6.13 -1.74 -15.59
C ASN A 149 4.95 -2.16 -14.70
N GLY A 150 4.41 -1.22 -13.92
CA GLY A 150 3.33 -1.45 -12.99
C GLY A 150 2.00 -0.86 -13.43
N THR A 151 0.95 -1.22 -12.72
CA THR A 151 -0.38 -0.66 -12.89
C THR A 151 -1.01 -0.36 -11.54
N VAL A 152 -1.93 0.61 -11.50
CA VAL A 152 -2.64 0.98 -10.27
C VAL A 152 -4.14 0.93 -10.52
N PHE A 153 -4.84 0.17 -9.68
CA PHE A 153 -6.29 0.26 -9.56
C PHE A 153 -6.63 1.25 -8.44
N GLY A 154 -7.48 2.22 -8.74
CA GLY A 154 -7.90 3.27 -7.81
C GLY A 154 -9.15 3.99 -8.31
N LEU A 155 -9.60 4.99 -7.54
CA LEU A 155 -10.78 5.78 -7.87
C LEU A 155 -10.39 6.98 -8.73
N ASN A 156 -11.05 7.14 -9.88
CA ASN A 156 -10.91 8.30 -10.77
C ASN A 156 -12.07 9.30 -10.63
N SER A 157 -12.97 9.06 -9.68
CA SER A 157 -14.15 9.88 -9.41
C SER A 157 -14.37 10.02 -7.91
N PHE A 158 -15.31 10.88 -7.52
CA PHE A 158 -15.78 10.91 -6.15
C PHE A 158 -16.39 9.55 -5.75
N GLY A 159 -16.24 9.20 -4.47
CA GLY A 159 -16.87 8.03 -3.88
C GLY A 159 -18.39 8.20 -3.69
N PHE A 160 -19.00 7.21 -3.07
CA PHE A 160 -20.42 7.20 -2.74
C PHE A 160 -20.60 7.15 -1.22
N SER A 161 -21.81 7.44 -0.75
CA SER A 161 -22.19 7.29 0.65
C SER A 161 -23.03 6.02 0.80
N ALA A 162 -22.44 4.98 1.41
CA ALA A 162 -23.07 3.71 1.73
C ALA A 162 -22.26 2.97 2.81
N PRO A 163 -22.78 1.88 3.39
CA PRO A 163 -21.96 0.97 4.21
C PRO A 163 -20.73 0.47 3.43
N TYR A 164 -19.59 0.33 4.11
CA TYR A 164 -18.31 0.04 3.44
C TYR A 164 -18.33 -1.21 2.55
N LYS A 165 -19.03 -2.29 2.97
CA LYS A 165 -19.14 -3.51 2.15
C LYS A 165 -19.81 -3.27 0.80
N VAL A 166 -20.86 -2.44 0.79
CA VAL A 166 -21.54 -2.05 -0.45
C VAL A 166 -20.63 -1.19 -1.32
N LEU A 167 -19.81 -0.34 -0.69
CA LEU A 167 -18.83 0.47 -1.40
C LEU A 167 -17.72 -0.40 -1.99
N ASP A 168 -17.19 -1.35 -1.23
CA ASP A 168 -16.14 -2.27 -1.69
C ASP A 168 -16.60 -3.07 -2.91
N GLU A 169 -17.82 -3.62 -2.88
CA GLU A 169 -18.41 -4.31 -4.02
C GLU A 169 -18.61 -3.38 -5.22
N LYS A 170 -19.23 -2.22 -5.00
CA LYS A 170 -19.57 -1.27 -6.07
C LYS A 170 -18.34 -0.67 -6.73
N LEU A 171 -17.29 -0.39 -5.94
CA LEU A 171 -16.06 0.27 -6.39
C LEU A 171 -14.95 -0.73 -6.73
N GLY A 172 -15.16 -2.01 -6.47
CA GLY A 172 -14.23 -3.08 -6.83
C GLY A 172 -13.05 -3.26 -5.86
N PHE A 173 -13.17 -2.88 -4.60
CA PHE A 173 -12.15 -3.14 -3.57
C PHE A 173 -12.33 -4.52 -2.91
N THR A 174 -12.67 -5.52 -3.71
CA THR A 174 -12.87 -6.91 -3.29
C THR A 174 -11.70 -7.80 -3.68
N ALA A 175 -11.54 -8.93 -2.99
CA ALA A 175 -10.52 -9.93 -3.30
C ALA A 175 -10.63 -10.46 -4.74
N GLU A 176 -11.87 -10.70 -5.21
CA GLU A 176 -12.18 -11.20 -6.54
C GLU A 176 -11.76 -10.21 -7.63
N ASN A 177 -11.99 -8.91 -7.40
CA ASN A 177 -11.56 -7.91 -8.36
C ASN A 177 -10.05 -7.73 -8.36
N VAL A 178 -9.38 -7.76 -7.20
CA VAL A 178 -7.91 -7.76 -7.12
C VAL A 178 -7.35 -8.94 -7.90
N TYR A 179 -7.85 -10.15 -7.67
CA TYR A 179 -7.48 -11.34 -8.42
C TYR A 179 -7.63 -11.14 -9.94
N LYS A 180 -8.80 -10.67 -10.40
CA LYS A 180 -9.07 -10.44 -11.82
C LYS A 180 -8.11 -9.39 -12.41
N GLN A 181 -7.95 -8.25 -11.77
CA GLN A 181 -7.09 -7.16 -12.25
C GLN A 181 -5.63 -7.60 -12.35
N VAL A 182 -5.14 -8.36 -11.37
CA VAL A 182 -3.78 -8.88 -11.38
C VAL A 182 -3.59 -9.91 -12.51
N LYS A 183 -4.54 -10.82 -12.70
CA LYS A 183 -4.46 -11.77 -13.85
C LYS A 183 -4.44 -11.05 -15.18
N ASP A 184 -5.32 -10.07 -15.38
CA ASP A 184 -5.35 -9.26 -16.60
C ASP A 184 -4.04 -8.48 -16.81
N PHE A 185 -3.39 -8.05 -15.72
CA PHE A 185 -2.10 -7.36 -15.76
C PHE A 185 -0.94 -8.30 -16.10
N LEU A 186 -0.96 -9.53 -15.61
CA LEU A 186 0.12 -10.49 -15.84
C LEU A 186 0.20 -10.99 -17.29
N VAL A 187 -0.93 -11.02 -18.03
CA VAL A 187 -1.00 -11.43 -19.44
C VAL A 187 -0.66 -10.34 -20.44
N ARG A 188 -0.48 -9.08 -19.97
CA ARG A 188 0.00 -7.95 -20.80
C ARG A 188 1.51 -7.94 -20.89
#